data_07fdc75d4f73f301c9d84de51ec6c7e2
#
_entry.id   07fdc75d4f73f301c9d84de51ec6c7e2
#
_cell.length_a   1.000
_cell.length_b   1.000
_cell.length_c   1.000
_cell.angle_alpha   90.00
_cell.angle_beta   90.00
_cell.angle_gamma   90.00
#
_symmetry.space_group_name_H-M   'P 1'
#
loop_
_entity.id
_entity.type
_entity.pdbx_description
1 polymer ?
#
loop_
_entity_poly.entity_id
_entity_poly.type
_entity_poly.pdbx_seq_one_letter_code
_entity_poly.pdbx_strand_id
1 'polypeptide(L)' 'MTRKDYVATAEILKYASDKTHPALFSKMVNDFAEMFAKDNPRFDVVRFHEASNYKVKVGK' A
#
# COMPACT_ATOMS: atom_id res chain seq x y z
N MET A 1 -0.27 -15.40 -1.08
CA MET A 1 0.15 -14.64 0.10
C MET A 1 -0.96 -14.60 1.13
N THR A 2 -0.59 -14.51 2.38
CA THR A 2 -1.57 -14.45 3.45
C THR A 2 -1.78 -13.01 3.88
N ARG A 3 -2.80 -12.82 4.69
CA ARG A 3 -3.08 -11.50 5.25
C ARG A 3 -1.87 -10.96 6.01
N LYS A 4 -1.14 -11.84 6.66
CA LYS A 4 0.05 -11.46 7.40
C LYS A 4 1.08 -10.81 6.49
N ASP A 5 1.23 -11.33 5.29
CA ASP A 5 2.18 -10.78 4.32
C ASP A 5 1.77 -9.40 3.86
N TYR A 6 0.47 -9.20 3.66
CA TYR A 6 -0.02 -7.88 3.26
C TYR A 6 0.24 -6.86 4.36
N VAL A 7 -0.01 -7.24 5.60
CA VAL A 7 0.21 -6.34 6.73
C VAL A 7 1.69 -6.02 6.88
N ALA A 8 2.53 -7.03 6.77
CA ALA A 8 3.97 -6.81 6.90
C ALA A 8 4.48 -5.88 5.80
N THR A 9 4.00 -6.06 4.58
CA THR A 9 4.40 -5.20 3.47
C THR A 9 3.95 -3.77 3.71
N ALA A 10 2.71 -3.61 4.19
CA ALA A 10 2.20 -2.27 4.47
C ALA A 10 3.01 -1.57 5.54
N GLU A 11 3.47 -2.30 6.54
CA GLU A 11 4.28 -1.71 7.59
C GLU A 11 5.62 -1.24 7.08
N ILE A 12 6.21 -2.01 6.18
CA ILE A 12 7.46 -1.61 5.57
C ILE A 12 7.28 -0.34 4.76
N LEU A 13 6.19 -0.26 4.01
CA LEU A 13 5.89 0.92 3.22
C LEU A 13 5.61 2.12 4.11
N LYS A 14 4.90 1.89 5.21
CA LYS A 14 4.62 2.98 6.13
C LYS A 14 5.90 3.57 6.68
N TYR A 15 6.86 2.74 6.99
CA TYR A 15 8.15 3.21 7.48
C TYR A 15 8.85 4.07 6.43
N ALA A 16 8.74 3.69 5.17
CA ALA A 16 9.40 4.42 4.10
C ALA A 16 8.66 5.67 3.66
N SER A 17 7.42 5.83 4.10
CA SER A 17 6.56 6.89 3.57
C SER A 17 7.14 8.29 3.80
N ASP A 18 7.81 8.50 4.91
CA ASP A 18 8.39 9.79 5.23
C ASP A 18 9.73 10.04 4.55
N LYS A 19 10.34 8.98 4.05
CA LYS A 19 11.70 9.06 3.51
C LYS A 19 11.75 8.91 2.01
N THR A 20 10.60 8.75 1.39
CA THR A 20 10.52 8.51 -0.05
C THR A 20 9.77 9.63 -0.72
N HIS A 21 10.21 10.00 -1.90
CA HIS A 21 9.52 11.02 -2.68
C HIS A 21 8.05 10.62 -2.86
N PRO A 22 7.11 11.54 -2.65
CA PRO A 22 5.68 11.18 -2.68
C PRO A 22 5.23 10.50 -3.97
N ALA A 23 5.71 10.94 -5.10
CA ALA A 23 5.31 10.34 -6.36
C ALA A 23 5.81 8.91 -6.48
N LEU A 24 7.03 8.68 -6.05
CA LEU A 24 7.60 7.34 -6.08
C LEU A 24 6.90 6.44 -5.07
N PHE A 25 6.61 6.97 -3.89
CA PHE A 25 5.93 6.21 -2.87
C PHE A 25 4.54 5.78 -3.34
N SER A 26 3.80 6.70 -3.95
CA SER A 26 2.49 6.38 -4.50
C SER A 26 2.56 5.25 -5.51
N LYS A 27 3.54 5.34 -6.39
CA LYS A 27 3.70 4.31 -7.40
C LYS A 27 4.00 2.96 -6.76
N MET A 28 4.87 2.95 -5.76
CA MET A 28 5.22 1.71 -5.09
C MET A 28 4.01 1.08 -4.40
N VAL A 29 3.25 1.88 -3.69
CA VAL A 29 2.08 1.36 -2.99
C VAL A 29 1.07 0.81 -3.98
N ASN A 30 0.83 1.55 -5.06
CA ASN A 30 -0.12 1.10 -6.05
C ASN A 30 0.33 -0.17 -6.77
N ASP A 31 1.62 -0.27 -7.05
CA ASP A 31 2.16 -1.45 -7.71
C ASP A 31 2.00 -2.68 -6.81
N PHE A 32 2.29 -2.54 -5.53
CA PHE A 32 2.10 -3.64 -4.60
C PHE A 32 0.63 -4.02 -4.48
N ALA A 33 -0.24 -3.01 -4.41
CA ALA A 33 -1.67 -3.28 -4.29
C ALA A 33 -2.19 -4.03 -5.50
N GLU A 34 -1.72 -3.65 -6.67
CA GLU A 34 -2.14 -4.32 -7.89
C GLU A 34 -1.66 -5.76 -7.92
N MET A 35 -0.42 -5.98 -7.51
CA MET A 35 0.13 -7.32 -7.46
C MET A 35 -0.66 -8.21 -6.52
N PHE A 36 -0.98 -7.70 -5.33
CA PHE A 36 -1.72 -8.48 -4.36
C PHE A 36 -3.15 -8.74 -4.82
N ALA A 37 -3.77 -7.78 -5.50
CA ALA A 37 -5.12 -7.95 -6.00
C ALA A 37 -5.18 -9.03 -7.06
N LYS A 38 -4.15 -9.13 -7.87
CA LYS A 38 -4.09 -10.19 -8.87
C LYS A 38 -3.92 -11.55 -8.24
N ASP A 39 -3.17 -11.59 -7.14
CA ASP A 39 -2.92 -12.83 -6.44
C ASP A 39 -4.15 -13.28 -5.67
N ASN A 40 -4.93 -12.32 -5.16
CA ASN A 40 -6.07 -12.63 -4.32
C ASN A 40 -7.20 -11.64 -4.61
N PRO A 41 -8.27 -12.09 -5.27
CA PRO A 41 -9.37 -11.17 -5.61
C PRO A 41 -10.11 -10.60 -4.41
N ARG A 42 -9.87 -11.15 -3.24
CA ARG A 42 -10.48 -10.62 -2.02
C ARG A 42 -9.58 -9.63 -1.29
N PHE A 43 -8.45 -9.31 -1.87
CA PHE A 43 -7.53 -8.37 -1.27
C PHE A 43 -8.20 -7.01 -1.15
N ASP A 44 -8.07 -6.41 0.03
CA ASP A 44 -8.69 -5.12 0.31
C ASP A 44 -7.68 -4.00 0.05
N VAL A 45 -7.79 -3.41 -1.12
CA VAL A 45 -6.86 -2.36 -1.55
C VAL A 45 -6.94 -1.15 -0.64
N VAL A 46 -8.16 -0.78 -0.23
CA VAL A 46 -8.33 0.39 0.62
C VAL A 46 -7.63 0.22 1.95
N ARG A 47 -7.79 -0.94 2.56
CA ARG A 47 -7.13 -1.21 3.83
C ARG A 47 -5.61 -1.21 3.68
N PHE A 48 -5.14 -1.72 2.57
CA PHE A 48 -3.70 -1.75 2.32
C PHE A 48 -3.16 -0.33 2.21
N HIS A 49 -3.88 0.53 1.50
CA HIS A 49 -3.48 1.92 1.35
C HIS A 49 -3.41 2.62 2.71
N GLU A 50 -4.42 2.39 3.54
CA GLU A 50 -4.47 3.00 4.86
C GLU A 50 -3.32 2.50 5.73
N ALA A 51 -3.08 1.21 5.69
CA ALA A 51 -2.06 0.61 6.53
C ALA A 51 -0.66 1.04 6.13
N SER A 52 -0.45 1.34 4.85
CA SER A 52 0.86 1.77 4.37
C SER A 52 1.03 3.29 4.47
N ASN A 53 0.06 3.97 5.06
CA ASN A 53 0.12 5.42 5.22
C ASN A 53 0.11 6.16 3.90
N TYR A 54 -0.47 5.55 2.88
CA TYR A 54 -0.61 6.17 1.58
C TYR A 54 -1.67 7.25 1.68
N LYS A 55 -1.30 8.48 1.39
CA LYS A 55 -2.24 9.58 1.49
C LYS A 55 -2.94 9.79 0.19
N VAL A 56 -4.15 9.32 0.13
CA VAL A 56 -4.98 9.57 -1.02
C VAL A 56 -5.37 11.02 -0.96
N LYS A 57 -5.24 11.69 -2.07
CA LYS A 57 -5.64 13.05 -2.15
C LYS A 57 -7.11 13.13 -2.10
N VAL A 58 -7.66 13.35 -0.97
CA VAL A 58 -9.08 13.59 -0.91
C VAL A 58 -9.23 15.05 -1.02
N GLY A 59 -10.03 15.47 -1.82
CA GLY A 59 -10.18 16.85 -2.05
C GLY A 59 -10.38 17.66 -0.82
N LYS A 60 -9.50 17.86 -0.09
CA LYS A 60 -9.68 18.70 1.04
C LYS A 60 -8.74 19.82 1.06
#